data_29684229dbf9fd726a4b9cf49f1d4a80
#
_entry.id   29684229dbf9fd726a4b9cf49f1d4a80
#
_cell.length_a   1.000
_cell.length_b   1.000
_cell.length_c   1.000
_cell.angle_alpha   90.00
_cell.angle_beta   90.00
_cell.angle_gamma   90.00
#
_symmetry.space_group_name_H-M   'P 1'
#
loop_
_entity.id
_entity.type
_entity.pdbx_description
1 polymer ?
#
loop_
_entity_poly.entity_id
_entity_poly.type
_entity_poly.pdbx_seq_one_letter_code
_entity_poly.pdbx_strand_id
1 'polypeptide(L)'
;MFTSVIKRVLPFALTLLIGAALGSFVKLFTSRGNDTAPAFVTTRNERRGCRSSYRRTSRYDTPRPVILFKPEPGYTDSARRNGVNGVVRLSVVFGADSKVSDVEALQTLPYGLTEQAIRAAEGIHFNPAVINGEPVSVRKEIEYYFKIY
;
A
#
# COMPACT_ATOMS: atom_id res chain seq x y z
N MET A 1 23.97 33.87 -28.63
CA MET A 1 23.36 32.57 -28.35
C MET A 1 24.20 31.73 -27.37
N PHE A 2 24.73 32.32 -26.28
CA PHE A 2 25.68 31.62 -25.38
C PHE A 2 25.44 31.82 -23.88
N THR A 3 24.21 32.22 -23.47
CA THR A 3 23.94 32.59 -22.05
C THR A 3 22.98 31.65 -21.35
N SER A 4 22.57 30.51 -21.94
CA SER A 4 21.51 29.66 -21.36
C SER A 4 22.02 28.36 -20.66
N VAL A 5 23.31 28.06 -20.72
CA VAL A 5 23.85 26.77 -20.21
C VAL A 5 24.42 26.88 -18.80
N ILE A 6 24.69 28.10 -18.28
CA ILE A 6 25.37 28.30 -16.98
C ILE A 6 24.42 28.21 -15.77
N LYS A 7 23.08 28.23 -15.96
CA LYS A 7 22.13 28.23 -14.84
C LYS A 7 21.74 26.85 -14.26
N ARG A 8 22.26 25.77 -14.81
CA ARG A 8 21.86 24.40 -14.38
C ARG A 8 22.91 23.60 -13.62
N VAL A 9 24.12 24.12 -13.42
CA VAL A 9 25.22 23.34 -12.80
C VAL A 9 25.64 23.86 -11.41
N LEU A 10 25.06 24.95 -10.91
CA LEU A 10 25.52 25.59 -9.66
C LEU A 10 24.94 25.08 -8.31
N PRO A 11 23.96 24.18 -8.21
CA PRO A 11 23.51 23.74 -6.89
C PRO A 11 24.24 22.50 -6.34
N PHE A 12 25.15 21.85 -7.11
CA PHE A 12 25.79 20.60 -6.64
C PHE A 12 27.17 20.77 -5.98
N ALA A 13 27.75 21.96 -5.97
CA ALA A 13 29.08 22.21 -5.41
C ALA A 13 29.10 22.65 -3.95
N LEU A 14 27.94 22.89 -3.30
CA LEU A 14 27.88 23.43 -1.94
C LEU A 14 27.55 22.41 -0.85
N THR A 15 27.34 21.13 -1.19
CA THR A 15 26.99 20.10 -0.20
C THR A 15 28.14 19.21 0.25
N LEU A 16 29.38 19.48 -0.19
CA LEU A 16 30.54 18.60 0.06
C LEU A 16 31.50 19.11 1.17
N LEU A 17 31.17 20.18 1.88
CA LEU A 17 32.06 20.77 2.89
C LEU A 17 31.54 20.78 4.34
N ILE A 18 30.41 20.10 4.67
CA ILE A 18 29.88 20.05 6.04
C ILE A 18 29.87 18.63 6.64
N GLY A 19 30.64 17.70 6.07
CA GLY A 19 30.66 16.29 6.49
C GLY A 19 31.88 15.85 7.35
N ALA A 20 32.68 16.75 7.90
CA ALA A 20 33.91 16.37 8.58
C ALA A 20 34.07 17.01 9.98
N ALA A 21 33.10 16.90 10.85
CA ALA A 21 33.32 17.14 12.30
C ALA A 21 32.12 16.60 13.07
N LEU A 22 32.16 15.40 13.55
CA LEU A 22 31.57 14.90 14.82
C LEU A 22 31.82 13.40 14.90
N GLY A 23 33.12 13.08 15.04
CA GLY A 23 33.52 11.76 15.50
C GLY A 23 33.34 11.63 17.00
N SER A 24 33.07 10.41 17.43
CA SER A 24 33.32 9.89 18.78
C SER A 24 32.34 10.29 19.88
N PHE A 25 31.32 9.43 20.09
CA PHE A 25 30.92 9.07 21.44
C PHE A 25 30.35 7.64 21.48
N VAL A 26 31.26 6.67 21.42
CA VAL A 26 30.94 5.30 21.82
C VAL A 26 31.03 5.25 23.34
N LYS A 27 29.91 5.28 24.05
CA LYS A 27 29.86 4.85 25.45
C LYS A 27 29.63 3.34 25.50
N LEU A 28 30.71 2.63 25.79
CA LEU A 28 30.71 1.30 26.35
C LEU A 28 29.91 1.31 27.67
N PHE A 29 28.75 0.69 27.68
CA PHE A 29 28.05 0.33 28.91
C PHE A 29 28.19 -1.17 29.10
N THR A 30 29.27 -1.57 29.74
CA THR A 30 29.43 -2.90 30.33
C THR A 30 28.62 -2.94 31.63
N SER A 31 27.49 -3.61 31.63
CA SER A 31 26.83 -4.00 32.88
C SER A 31 27.03 -5.47 33.13
N ARG A 32 27.76 -5.67 34.19
CA ARG A 32 28.21 -6.92 34.80
C ARG A 32 27.03 -7.65 35.45
N GLY A 33 27.01 -8.96 35.27
CA GLY A 33 25.96 -9.86 35.71
C GLY A 33 25.71 -9.89 37.21
N ASN A 34 24.58 -10.43 37.56
CA ASN A 34 24.37 -11.18 38.77
C ASN A 34 23.37 -12.27 38.46
N ASP A 35 23.92 -13.46 38.31
CA ASP A 35 23.19 -14.72 38.37
C ASP A 35 22.69 -14.91 39.79
N THR A 36 21.39 -14.87 39.97
CA THR A 36 20.75 -15.46 41.12
C THR A 36 19.42 -16.05 40.66
N ALA A 37 19.44 -17.32 40.44
CA ALA A 37 18.24 -18.11 40.22
C ALA A 37 17.50 -18.27 41.54
N PRO A 38 16.21 -18.00 41.63
CA PRO A 38 15.38 -18.55 42.69
C PRO A 38 14.54 -19.74 42.18
N ALA A 39 14.79 -20.83 42.89
CA ALA A 39 13.92 -21.97 43.14
C ALA A 39 12.57 -22.03 42.42
N PHE A 40 12.45 -23.10 41.64
CA PHE A 40 11.24 -23.73 41.20
C PHE A 40 10.26 -23.98 42.35
N VAL A 41 9.25 -23.18 42.49
CA VAL A 41 8.07 -23.50 43.31
C VAL A 41 6.99 -24.01 42.38
N THR A 42 6.85 -25.35 42.42
CA THR A 42 5.72 -26.05 41.83
C THR A 42 4.47 -25.71 42.65
N THR A 43 3.65 -24.81 42.17
CA THR A 43 2.27 -24.70 42.63
C THR A 43 1.30 -25.13 41.52
N ARG A 44 0.76 -26.30 41.85
CA ARG A 44 -0.37 -27.01 41.26
C ARG A 44 -1.50 -26.10 40.82
N ASN A 45 -1.73 -26.09 39.51
CA ASN A 45 -3.03 -26.23 38.84
C ASN A 45 -4.25 -25.56 39.45
N GLU A 46 -4.62 -24.41 38.94
CA GLU A 46 -6.02 -24.06 38.75
C GLU A 46 -6.27 -23.66 37.30
N ARG A 47 -6.83 -24.63 36.56
CA ARG A 47 -7.41 -24.38 35.23
C ARG A 47 -8.70 -23.58 35.41
N ARG A 48 -8.60 -22.31 35.73
CA ARG A 48 -9.67 -21.37 35.47
C ARG A 48 -9.48 -20.88 34.06
N GLY A 49 -10.27 -21.46 33.16
CA GLY A 49 -10.37 -21.02 31.77
C GLY A 49 -10.73 -19.55 31.74
N CYS A 50 -9.74 -18.67 31.70
CA CYS A 50 -9.92 -17.36 31.13
C CYS A 50 -10.21 -17.59 29.66
N ARG A 51 -11.50 -17.76 29.33
CA ARG A 51 -12.01 -17.36 28.04
C ARG A 51 -11.76 -15.86 27.97
N SER A 52 -10.53 -15.50 27.68
CA SER A 52 -10.23 -14.21 27.14
C SER A 52 -11.03 -14.17 25.83
N SER A 53 -12.24 -13.61 25.94
CA SER A 53 -12.93 -13.08 24.80
C SER A 53 -12.04 -11.94 24.29
N TYR A 54 -10.97 -12.32 23.63
CA TYR A 54 -10.20 -11.39 22.82
C TYR A 54 -11.17 -10.94 21.74
N ARG A 55 -12.01 -9.97 22.14
CA ARG A 55 -12.75 -9.16 21.20
C ARG A 55 -11.63 -8.52 20.37
N ARG A 56 -11.31 -9.17 19.27
CA ARG A 56 -10.45 -8.64 18.23
C ARG A 56 -11.15 -7.35 17.78
N THR A 57 -10.95 -6.28 18.57
CA THR A 57 -11.23 -4.94 18.09
C THR A 57 -10.36 -4.84 16.87
N SER A 58 -10.96 -4.93 15.72
CA SER A 58 -10.37 -4.70 14.43
C SER A 58 -9.68 -3.34 14.53
N ARG A 59 -8.37 -3.39 14.77
CA ARG A 59 -7.53 -2.20 14.74
C ARG A 59 -7.70 -1.64 13.35
N TYR A 60 -8.25 -0.41 13.32
CA TYR A 60 -8.50 0.36 12.12
C TYR A 60 -9.54 -0.31 11.19
N ASP A 61 -10.81 -0.04 11.45
CA ASP A 61 -11.80 -0.02 10.40
C ASP A 61 -11.37 1.09 9.41
N THR A 62 -10.42 0.71 8.55
CA THR A 62 -10.07 1.58 7.42
C THR A 62 -11.36 1.72 6.62
N PRO A 63 -11.86 2.94 6.45
CA PRO A 63 -13.11 3.17 5.75
C PRO A 63 -13.03 2.52 4.38
N ARG A 64 -14.07 1.80 4.00
CA ARG A 64 -14.09 1.04 2.74
C ARG A 64 -15.25 1.51 1.89
N PRO A 65 -15.02 1.86 0.62
CA PRO A 65 -16.10 2.08 -0.31
C PRO A 65 -16.86 0.78 -0.55
N VAL A 66 -18.17 0.85 -0.71
CA VAL A 66 -19.01 -0.29 -1.07
C VAL A 66 -19.17 -0.31 -2.58
N ILE A 67 -18.56 -1.28 -3.24
CA ILE A 67 -18.67 -1.44 -4.70
C ILE A 67 -20.04 -2.04 -5.01
N LEU A 68 -20.84 -1.31 -5.79
CA LEU A 68 -22.17 -1.73 -6.26
C LEU A 68 -22.09 -2.48 -7.58
N PHE A 69 -21.24 -1.98 -8.49
CA PHE A 69 -21.03 -2.58 -9.80
C PHE A 69 -19.57 -2.38 -10.24
N LYS A 70 -18.95 -3.45 -10.68
CA LYS A 70 -17.58 -3.46 -11.22
C LYS A 70 -17.64 -3.98 -12.64
N PRO A 71 -17.43 -3.15 -13.67
CA PRO A 71 -17.41 -3.59 -15.06
C PRO A 71 -16.26 -4.58 -15.30
N GLU A 72 -16.49 -5.57 -16.16
CA GLU A 72 -15.41 -6.44 -16.62
C GLU A 72 -14.70 -5.79 -17.81
N PRO A 73 -13.35 -5.83 -17.85
CA PRO A 73 -12.60 -5.26 -18.95
C PRO A 73 -12.73 -6.14 -20.20
N GLY A 74 -12.86 -5.50 -21.35
CA GLY A 74 -12.88 -6.18 -22.63
C GLY A 74 -11.52 -6.82 -22.95
N TYR A 75 -11.55 -7.99 -23.58
CA TYR A 75 -10.36 -8.66 -24.08
C TYR A 75 -10.06 -8.18 -25.50
N THR A 76 -8.83 -7.70 -25.75
CA THR A 76 -8.45 -7.24 -27.07
C THR A 76 -8.15 -8.39 -28.03
N ASP A 77 -8.43 -8.23 -29.32
CA ASP A 77 -8.12 -9.24 -30.34
C ASP A 77 -6.61 -9.51 -30.46
N SER A 78 -5.78 -8.48 -30.24
CA SER A 78 -4.33 -8.61 -30.23
C SER A 78 -3.87 -9.51 -29.08
N ALA A 79 -4.36 -9.30 -27.87
CA ALA A 79 -4.03 -10.11 -26.72
C ALA A 79 -4.55 -11.56 -26.88
N ARG A 80 -5.74 -11.72 -27.47
CA ARG A 80 -6.31 -13.04 -27.75
C ARG A 80 -5.46 -13.85 -28.74
N ARG A 81 -5.03 -13.24 -29.85
CA ARG A 81 -4.14 -13.89 -30.82
C ARG A 81 -2.79 -14.29 -30.24
N ASN A 82 -2.29 -13.51 -29.27
CA ASN A 82 -1.01 -13.78 -28.63
C ASN A 82 -1.12 -14.60 -27.34
N GLY A 83 -2.30 -15.09 -27.00
CA GLY A 83 -2.51 -15.97 -25.84
C GLY A 83 -2.15 -15.34 -24.49
N VAL A 84 -2.31 -14.00 -24.34
CA VAL A 84 -1.89 -13.27 -23.13
C VAL A 84 -2.85 -13.54 -21.99
N ASN A 85 -2.39 -14.13 -20.92
CA ASN A 85 -3.13 -14.29 -19.67
C ASN A 85 -2.41 -13.58 -18.53
N GLY A 86 -3.15 -13.10 -17.52
CA GLY A 86 -2.52 -12.48 -16.37
C GLY A 86 -3.46 -11.62 -15.56
N VAL A 87 -2.87 -10.81 -14.69
CA VAL A 87 -3.58 -9.90 -13.79
C VAL A 87 -3.08 -8.49 -14.02
N VAL A 88 -3.99 -7.55 -14.17
CA VAL A 88 -3.71 -6.10 -14.11
C VAL A 88 -4.09 -5.61 -12.72
N ARG A 89 -3.15 -4.96 -12.03
CA ARG A 89 -3.41 -4.28 -10.76
C ARG A 89 -3.45 -2.79 -10.97
N LEU A 90 -4.49 -2.17 -10.46
CA LEU A 90 -4.70 -0.73 -10.53
C LEU A 90 -4.82 -0.17 -9.10
N SER A 91 -4.17 0.96 -8.86
CA SER A 91 -4.41 1.81 -7.70
C SER A 91 -5.45 2.85 -8.10
N VAL A 92 -6.57 2.91 -7.38
CA VAL A 92 -7.72 3.73 -7.73
C VAL A 92 -8.14 4.55 -6.51
N VAL A 93 -8.43 5.83 -6.73
CA VAL A 93 -9.03 6.69 -5.71
C VAL A 93 -10.55 6.69 -5.88
N PHE A 94 -11.24 6.21 -4.86
CA PHE A 94 -12.69 6.30 -4.72
C PHE A 94 -13.05 7.62 -4.05
N GLY A 95 -13.57 8.57 -4.80
CA GLY A 95 -13.90 9.91 -4.32
C GLY A 95 -15.10 9.93 -3.38
N ALA A 96 -15.13 10.92 -2.49
CA ALA A 96 -16.30 11.21 -1.64
C ALA A 96 -17.53 11.61 -2.44
N ASP A 97 -17.33 12.05 -3.68
CA ASP A 97 -18.36 12.42 -4.67
C ASP A 97 -18.92 11.22 -5.46
N SER A 98 -18.61 9.98 -5.05
CA SER A 98 -18.97 8.72 -5.73
C SER A 98 -18.38 8.59 -7.15
N LYS A 99 -17.29 9.29 -7.43
CA LYS A 99 -16.57 9.20 -8.71
C LYS A 99 -15.19 8.57 -8.50
N VAL A 100 -14.81 7.75 -9.48
CA VAL A 100 -13.44 7.23 -9.57
C VAL A 100 -12.53 8.32 -10.10
N SER A 101 -11.39 8.50 -9.47
CA SER A 101 -10.32 9.40 -9.91
C SER A 101 -8.96 8.76 -9.71
N ASP A 102 -7.94 9.32 -10.35
CA ASP A 102 -6.54 8.94 -10.17
C ASP A 102 -6.32 7.43 -10.26
N VAL A 103 -6.52 6.88 -11.48
CA VAL A 103 -6.30 5.47 -11.78
C VAL A 103 -4.87 5.28 -12.25
N GLU A 104 -4.07 4.56 -11.45
CA GLU A 104 -2.67 4.25 -11.73
C GLU A 104 -2.47 2.74 -11.88
N ALA A 105 -1.75 2.33 -12.93
CA ALA A 105 -1.44 0.93 -13.16
C ALA A 105 -0.18 0.50 -12.37
N LEU A 106 -0.36 -0.37 -11.37
CA LEU A 106 0.72 -0.95 -10.57
C LEU A 106 1.33 -2.17 -11.26
N GLN A 107 0.50 -2.96 -11.95
CA GLN A 107 0.90 -4.11 -12.75
C GLN A 107 0.18 -4.08 -14.08
N THR A 108 0.94 -4.17 -15.17
CA THR A 108 0.46 -4.01 -16.54
C THR A 108 0.48 -5.32 -17.31
N LEU A 109 -0.36 -5.41 -18.34
CA LEU A 109 -0.34 -6.45 -19.35
C LEU A 109 -0.22 -5.82 -20.75
N PRO A 110 0.47 -6.48 -21.68
CA PRO A 110 0.64 -5.97 -23.03
C PRO A 110 -0.64 -6.04 -23.88
N TYR A 111 -0.53 -5.54 -25.12
CA TYR A 111 -1.57 -5.59 -26.16
C TYR A 111 -2.89 -4.89 -25.80
N GLY A 112 -2.80 -3.77 -25.05
CA GLY A 112 -3.96 -2.94 -24.73
C GLY A 112 -4.86 -3.45 -23.59
N LEU A 113 -4.46 -4.50 -22.87
CA LEU A 113 -5.24 -5.05 -21.75
C LEU A 113 -5.23 -4.12 -20.55
N THR A 114 -4.13 -3.40 -20.33
CA THR A 114 -4.04 -2.40 -19.26
C THR A 114 -5.02 -1.26 -19.47
N GLU A 115 -5.11 -0.75 -20.69
CA GLU A 115 -6.04 0.33 -21.06
C GLU A 115 -7.51 -0.11 -20.92
N GLN A 116 -7.80 -1.36 -21.26
CA GLN A 116 -9.15 -1.92 -21.03
C GLN A 116 -9.47 -2.01 -19.53
N ALA A 117 -8.51 -2.42 -18.70
CA ALA A 117 -8.68 -2.45 -17.26
C ALA A 117 -8.90 -1.06 -16.66
N ILE A 118 -8.16 -0.04 -17.12
CA ILE A 118 -8.33 1.36 -16.69
C ILE A 118 -9.73 1.86 -17.02
N ARG A 119 -10.21 1.67 -18.27
CA ARG A 119 -11.57 2.05 -18.67
C ARG A 119 -12.64 1.34 -17.84
N ALA A 120 -12.44 0.06 -17.53
CA ALA A 120 -13.35 -0.67 -16.66
C ALA A 120 -13.34 -0.12 -15.22
N ALA A 121 -12.18 0.28 -14.71
CA ALA A 121 -12.05 0.86 -13.39
C ALA A 121 -12.75 2.23 -13.28
N GLU A 122 -12.67 3.07 -14.31
CA GLU A 122 -13.37 4.36 -14.39
C GLU A 122 -14.89 4.20 -14.36
N GLY A 123 -15.40 3.08 -14.87
CA GLY A 123 -16.84 2.74 -14.88
C GLY A 123 -17.36 2.08 -13.59
N ILE A 124 -16.58 2.00 -12.53
CA ILE A 124 -17.03 1.40 -11.27
C ILE A 124 -18.06 2.30 -10.58
N HIS A 125 -19.19 1.69 -10.21
CA HIS A 125 -20.20 2.35 -9.37
C HIS A 125 -20.03 1.88 -7.93
N PHE A 126 -19.96 2.84 -6.99
CA PHE A 126 -19.74 2.56 -5.58
C PHE A 126 -20.40 3.61 -4.69
N ASN A 127 -20.63 3.25 -3.44
CA ASN A 127 -20.93 4.21 -2.38
C ASN A 127 -19.61 4.58 -1.68
N PRO A 128 -19.36 5.87 -1.43
CA PRO A 128 -18.12 6.33 -0.80
C PRO A 128 -17.95 5.74 0.61
N ALA A 129 -16.71 5.66 1.02
CA ALA A 129 -16.40 5.33 2.41
C ALA A 129 -16.87 6.47 3.32
N VAL A 130 -17.35 6.12 4.53
CA VAL A 130 -17.85 7.10 5.49
C VAL A 130 -17.05 7.01 6.79
N ILE A 131 -16.61 8.16 7.31
CA ILE A 131 -16.00 8.31 8.64
C ILE A 131 -16.83 9.31 9.44
N ASN A 132 -17.30 8.90 10.61
CA ASN A 132 -18.11 9.75 11.48
C ASN A 132 -19.35 10.38 10.81
N GLY A 133 -19.91 9.72 9.79
CA GLY A 133 -21.05 10.23 9.03
C GLY A 133 -20.70 11.08 7.81
N GLU A 134 -19.42 11.37 7.57
CA GLU A 134 -18.96 12.15 6.43
C GLU A 134 -18.32 11.26 5.35
N PRO A 135 -18.65 11.45 4.06
CA PRO A 135 -18.02 10.72 2.97
C PRO A 135 -16.56 11.15 2.80
N VAL A 136 -15.67 10.17 2.63
CA VAL A 136 -14.24 10.39 2.47
C VAL A 136 -13.69 9.69 1.24
N SER A 137 -12.70 10.31 0.61
CA SER A 137 -11.96 9.69 -0.50
C SER A 137 -10.95 8.68 0.02
N VAL A 138 -10.89 7.50 -0.62
CA VAL A 138 -10.01 6.42 -0.21
C VAL A 138 -9.32 5.80 -1.42
N ARG A 139 -8.00 5.62 -1.33
CA ARG A 139 -7.23 4.88 -2.33
C ARG A 139 -7.29 3.37 -2.04
N LYS A 140 -7.58 2.58 -3.08
CA LYS A 140 -7.64 1.11 -3.00
C LYS A 140 -7.02 0.48 -4.24
N GLU A 141 -6.50 -0.73 -4.06
CA GLU A 141 -6.04 -1.57 -5.15
C GLU A 141 -7.19 -2.43 -5.68
N ILE A 142 -7.26 -2.56 -6.99
CA ILE A 142 -8.21 -3.38 -7.72
C ILE A 142 -7.45 -4.29 -8.67
N GLU A 143 -7.89 -5.53 -8.76
CA GLU A 143 -7.34 -6.53 -9.68
C GLU A 143 -8.36 -6.90 -10.74
N TYR A 144 -7.88 -7.01 -11.99
CA TYR A 144 -8.61 -7.56 -13.12
C TYR A 144 -7.87 -8.77 -13.69
N TYR A 145 -8.58 -9.88 -13.78
CA TYR A 145 -8.05 -11.15 -14.25
C TYR A 145 -8.40 -11.36 -15.71
N PHE A 146 -7.40 -11.53 -16.56
CA PHE A 146 -7.53 -11.85 -17.95
C PHE A 146 -7.20 -13.33 -18.18
N LYS A 147 -8.18 -14.12 -18.61
CA LYS A 147 -8.03 -15.53 -18.93
C LYS A 147 -8.67 -15.82 -20.27
N ILE A 148 -8.02 -16.67 -21.07
CA ILE A 148 -8.57 -17.24 -22.30
C ILE A 148 -9.11 -18.62 -21.94
N TYR A 149 -10.35 -18.88 -22.34
CA TYR A 149 -11.01 -20.17 -22.22
C TYR A 149 -11.01 -20.87 -23.56
#